data_dde10b5cfc7631dee563fc1e3ee4c611
#
_entry.id   dde10b5cfc7631dee563fc1e3ee4c611
#
_cell.length_a   1.000
_cell.length_b   1.000
_cell.length_c   1.000
_cell.angle_alpha   90.00
_cell.angle_beta   90.00
_cell.angle_gamma   90.00
#
_symmetry.space_group_name_H-M   'P 1'
#
loop_
_entity.id
_entity.type
_entity.pdbx_description
1 polymer ?
#
loop_
_entity_poly.entity_id
_entity_poly.type
_entity_poly.pdbx_seq_one_letter_code
_entity_poly.pdbx_strand_id
1 'polypeptide(L)'
;MKNRFFVSFLLTGAVWLPCLSVQALEVTGVAARQRWPWNNLVDIDFTVVTNGTESSAGFVIDVVGTFSNGVRKVAASTFTTPVEVQAGTNRITWNLGADYPGMRLSDLTLTVSASPLQTYLVIDLSGGPSATSYPVRYTATPPDLANDACRTDELWLRRVTAGSFTMGSPAGEVGKTANETPHAVTLTKGFYIGVFEVTQQQWHHVTGQKPSYYNNADCWSTRPVENVSYNMIRGSTDGTNWPASSTVDATSFIGKLRARSGLACLDLPTEAQWEYACRAGTTTALNNGTNTTSTTSDPSLGYIARYKYSGGYLGGGTTQPPQSVDDTSATAKVGVYLPNAWGLYDMHGNVWEKCLDWFVGNLGTAGVTDPVGAVSATAAGRADRGGGCWDNAAYCRSAMRVPSAPHECHARKGLRLVVNNP
;
A
#
# COMPACT_ATOMS: atom_id res chain seq x y z
N MET A 1 -6.55 -27.25 -81.23
CA MET A 1 -5.53 -26.51 -80.48
C MET A 1 -6.05 -26.31 -79.06
N LYS A 2 -5.38 -26.90 -78.09
CA LYS A 2 -5.92 -27.13 -76.74
C LYS A 2 -5.49 -26.01 -75.80
N ASN A 3 -6.45 -25.24 -75.28
CA ASN A 3 -6.23 -24.30 -74.17
C ASN A 3 -6.18 -25.09 -72.85
N ARG A 4 -5.08 -24.93 -72.08
CA ARG A 4 -4.98 -25.39 -70.73
C ARG A 4 -5.17 -24.17 -69.79
N PHE A 5 -6.21 -24.20 -68.97
CA PHE A 5 -6.39 -23.31 -67.85
C PHE A 5 -5.58 -23.87 -66.66
N PHE A 6 -4.70 -23.04 -66.06
CA PHE A 6 -4.12 -23.30 -64.77
C PHE A 6 -5.01 -22.65 -63.72
N VAL A 7 -5.54 -23.50 -62.81
CA VAL A 7 -6.22 -23.04 -61.58
C VAL A 7 -5.20 -23.09 -60.48
N SER A 8 -4.85 -21.93 -59.92
CA SER A 8 -3.99 -21.80 -58.77
C SER A 8 -4.84 -21.90 -57.52
N PHE A 9 -4.66 -22.95 -56.74
CA PHE A 9 -5.24 -23.09 -55.40
C PHE A 9 -4.36 -22.35 -54.39
N LEU A 10 -4.84 -21.24 -53.85
CA LEU A 10 -4.31 -20.64 -52.62
C LEU A 10 -4.78 -21.51 -51.43
N LEU A 11 -3.89 -22.27 -50.83
CA LEU A 11 -4.10 -22.81 -49.50
C LEU A 11 -3.89 -21.70 -48.49
N THR A 12 -4.97 -21.16 -47.95
CA THR A 12 -4.94 -20.39 -46.71
C THR A 12 -4.82 -21.38 -45.54
N GLY A 13 -3.61 -21.60 -45.08
CA GLY A 13 -3.34 -22.30 -43.83
C GLY A 13 -3.82 -21.47 -42.64
N ALA A 14 -4.97 -21.84 -42.08
CA ALA A 14 -5.38 -21.39 -40.79
C ALA A 14 -4.40 -21.98 -39.75
N VAL A 15 -3.50 -21.12 -39.23
CA VAL A 15 -2.69 -21.47 -38.07
C VAL A 15 -3.64 -21.49 -36.86
N TRP A 16 -4.04 -22.68 -36.46
CA TRP A 16 -4.68 -22.90 -35.17
C TRP A 16 -3.59 -22.68 -34.10
N LEU A 17 -3.54 -21.49 -33.49
CA LEU A 17 -2.88 -21.32 -32.23
C LEU A 17 -3.68 -22.11 -31.20
N PRO A 18 -3.07 -23.06 -30.48
CA PRO A 18 -3.75 -23.68 -29.36
C PRO A 18 -4.12 -22.58 -28.38
N CYS A 19 -5.42 -22.43 -28.13
CA CYS A 19 -5.90 -21.68 -26.98
C CYS A 19 -5.32 -22.41 -25.77
N LEU A 20 -4.22 -21.88 -25.21
CA LEU A 20 -3.73 -22.31 -23.91
C LEU A 20 -4.88 -22.05 -22.95
N SER A 21 -5.62 -23.11 -22.62
CA SER A 21 -6.54 -23.07 -21.50
C SER A 21 -5.69 -22.73 -20.29
N VAL A 22 -5.82 -21.48 -19.80
CA VAL A 22 -5.35 -21.13 -18.46
C VAL A 22 -6.08 -22.10 -17.56
N GLN A 23 -5.39 -23.14 -17.09
CA GLN A 23 -5.95 -24.08 -16.14
C GLN A 23 -6.26 -23.25 -14.90
N ALA A 24 -7.53 -23.17 -14.55
CA ALA A 24 -8.00 -22.42 -13.41
C ALA A 24 -7.27 -22.94 -12.15
N LEU A 25 -6.85 -22.02 -11.31
CA LEU A 25 -6.42 -22.28 -9.96
C LEU A 25 -7.42 -23.21 -9.29
N GLU A 26 -6.96 -24.36 -8.80
CA GLU A 26 -7.84 -25.38 -8.24
C GLU A 26 -7.68 -25.44 -6.71
N VAL A 27 -8.80 -25.51 -6.01
CA VAL A 27 -8.83 -25.81 -4.57
C VAL A 27 -9.38 -27.22 -4.38
N THR A 28 -8.58 -28.10 -3.79
CA THR A 28 -8.91 -29.51 -3.61
C THR A 28 -8.87 -29.91 -2.13
N GLY A 29 -9.43 -31.07 -1.80
CA GLY A 29 -9.33 -31.64 -0.45
C GLY A 29 -10.01 -30.80 0.63
N VAL A 30 -11.06 -30.05 0.30
CA VAL A 30 -11.77 -29.21 1.27
C VAL A 30 -12.42 -30.08 2.35
N ALA A 31 -12.01 -29.86 3.60
CA ALA A 31 -12.57 -30.51 4.77
C ALA A 31 -12.83 -29.45 5.86
N ALA A 32 -14.05 -29.38 6.34
CA ALA A 32 -14.44 -28.40 7.34
C ALA A 32 -14.92 -29.09 8.63
N ARG A 33 -14.54 -28.55 9.76
CA ARG A 33 -14.88 -29.06 11.08
C ARG A 33 -15.16 -27.90 12.04
N GLN A 34 -16.37 -27.90 12.62
CA GLN A 34 -16.69 -27.01 13.73
C GLN A 34 -16.01 -27.51 14.99
N ARG A 35 -15.36 -26.58 15.74
CA ARG A 35 -14.62 -26.91 16.97
C ARG A 35 -15.55 -27.30 18.11
N TRP A 36 -15.13 -28.24 18.89
CA TRP A 36 -15.78 -28.64 20.14
C TRP A 36 -15.08 -28.02 21.37
N PRO A 37 -15.77 -27.63 22.44
CA PRO A 37 -17.24 -27.47 22.54
C PRO A 37 -17.71 -26.32 21.64
N TRP A 38 -18.86 -26.44 21.00
CA TRP A 38 -19.40 -25.58 19.93
C TRP A 38 -19.13 -24.08 20.16
N ASN A 39 -17.94 -23.62 19.83
CA ASN A 39 -17.49 -22.24 20.05
C ASN A 39 -17.64 -21.36 18.82
N ASN A 40 -18.47 -21.78 17.85
CA ASN A 40 -18.76 -21.09 16.60
C ASN A 40 -17.57 -20.96 15.63
N LEU A 41 -16.40 -21.53 15.94
CA LEU A 41 -15.25 -21.56 15.05
C LEU A 41 -15.28 -22.81 14.16
N VAL A 42 -14.98 -22.60 12.88
CA VAL A 42 -14.90 -23.66 11.86
C VAL A 42 -13.51 -23.70 11.29
N ASP A 43 -12.78 -24.79 11.51
CA ASP A 43 -11.52 -25.06 10.82
C ASP A 43 -11.82 -25.60 9.42
N ILE A 44 -11.20 -25.03 8.40
CA ILE A 44 -11.34 -25.42 7.01
C ILE A 44 -9.94 -25.75 6.49
N ASP A 45 -9.71 -27.04 6.23
CA ASP A 45 -8.50 -27.57 5.59
C ASP A 45 -8.75 -27.66 4.08
N PHE A 46 -7.74 -27.32 3.29
CA PHE A 46 -7.80 -27.39 1.81
C PHE A 46 -6.38 -27.35 1.22
N THR A 47 -6.27 -27.70 -0.05
CA THR A 47 -5.03 -27.60 -0.82
C THR A 47 -5.23 -26.70 -2.03
N VAL A 48 -4.37 -25.68 -2.17
CA VAL A 48 -4.29 -24.83 -3.36
C VAL A 48 -3.31 -25.47 -4.34
N VAL A 49 -3.81 -25.88 -5.50
CA VAL A 49 -3.03 -26.50 -6.58
C VAL A 49 -2.79 -25.45 -7.65
N THR A 50 -1.52 -25.25 -8.03
CA THR A 50 -1.09 -24.33 -9.07
C THR A 50 -0.43 -25.08 -10.21
N ASN A 51 -0.49 -24.54 -11.40
CA ASN A 51 0.17 -25.10 -12.60
C ASN A 51 1.61 -24.59 -12.78
N GLY A 52 2.17 -23.88 -11.80
CA GLY A 52 3.54 -23.37 -11.84
C GLY A 52 3.76 -22.05 -12.59
N THR A 53 2.74 -21.50 -13.24
CA THR A 53 2.79 -20.18 -13.91
C THR A 53 2.17 -19.06 -13.08
N GLU A 54 1.57 -19.38 -11.94
CA GLU A 54 0.85 -18.47 -11.10
C GLU A 54 1.76 -17.83 -10.04
N SER A 55 1.38 -16.63 -9.64
CA SER A 55 2.15 -15.74 -8.76
C SER A 55 2.70 -16.41 -7.51
N SER A 56 4.00 -16.26 -7.27
CA SER A 56 4.67 -16.59 -6.01
C SER A 56 4.17 -15.77 -4.80
N ALA A 57 3.31 -14.77 -5.04
CA ALA A 57 2.81 -13.86 -4.00
C ALA A 57 1.76 -14.50 -3.08
N GLY A 58 1.15 -15.63 -3.49
CA GLY A 58 0.11 -16.31 -2.73
C GLY A 58 -1.30 -16.11 -3.30
N PHE A 59 -2.31 -16.51 -2.52
CA PHE A 59 -3.71 -16.54 -2.93
C PHE A 59 -4.62 -16.01 -1.83
N VAL A 60 -5.70 -15.34 -2.21
CA VAL A 60 -6.82 -15.00 -1.32
C VAL A 60 -7.87 -16.10 -1.40
N ILE A 61 -8.38 -16.50 -0.26
CA ILE A 61 -9.39 -17.55 -0.13
C ILE A 61 -10.76 -16.92 0.14
N ASP A 62 -11.73 -17.30 -0.68
CA ASP A 62 -13.14 -17.04 -0.46
C ASP A 62 -13.86 -18.32 -0.02
N VAL A 63 -14.74 -18.19 0.97
CA VAL A 63 -15.55 -19.30 1.49
C VAL A 63 -17.03 -18.92 1.39
N VAL A 64 -17.79 -19.77 0.71
CA VAL A 64 -19.25 -19.63 0.58
C VAL A 64 -19.93 -20.90 1.08
N GLY A 65 -20.78 -20.74 2.08
CA GLY A 65 -21.68 -21.80 2.56
C GLY A 65 -22.99 -21.80 1.77
N THR A 66 -23.40 -22.99 1.31
CA THR A 66 -24.71 -23.17 0.67
C THR A 66 -25.57 -24.04 1.55
N PHE A 67 -26.80 -23.61 1.87
CA PHE A 67 -27.75 -24.40 2.66
C PHE A 67 -28.16 -25.68 1.92
N SER A 68 -28.58 -26.67 2.68
CA SER A 68 -28.99 -27.99 2.18
C SER A 68 -30.10 -27.94 1.11
N ASN A 69 -30.91 -26.87 1.11
CA ASN A 69 -31.94 -26.62 0.08
C ASN A 69 -31.37 -26.04 -1.24
N GLY A 70 -30.06 -25.74 -1.30
CA GLY A 70 -29.38 -25.23 -2.48
C GLY A 70 -29.69 -23.78 -2.87
N VAL A 71 -30.63 -23.11 -2.20
CA VAL A 71 -31.17 -21.79 -2.60
C VAL A 71 -30.46 -20.63 -1.89
N ARG A 72 -30.14 -20.81 -0.60
CA ARG A 72 -29.52 -19.75 0.19
C ARG A 72 -28.01 -19.95 0.28
N LYS A 73 -27.26 -18.87 0.03
CA LYS A 73 -25.80 -18.81 0.19
C LYS A 73 -25.43 -17.82 1.30
N VAL A 74 -24.37 -18.12 2.01
CA VAL A 74 -23.77 -17.27 3.05
C VAL A 74 -22.28 -17.13 2.79
N ALA A 75 -21.76 -15.93 2.76
CA ALA A 75 -20.32 -15.68 2.59
C ALA A 75 -19.67 -15.61 3.97
N ALA A 76 -18.49 -16.24 4.11
CA ALA A 76 -17.66 -16.07 5.28
C ALA A 76 -16.93 -14.72 5.21
N SER A 77 -16.98 -13.94 6.29
CA SER A 77 -16.32 -12.64 6.35
C SER A 77 -15.41 -12.49 7.56
N THR A 78 -15.67 -13.16 8.67
CA THR A 78 -14.91 -13.06 9.91
C THR A 78 -14.03 -14.28 10.10
N PHE A 79 -12.72 -14.12 9.89
CA PHE A 79 -11.72 -15.17 10.08
C PHE A 79 -10.82 -14.84 11.29
N THR A 80 -10.38 -15.87 12.01
CA THR A 80 -9.41 -15.75 13.11
C THR A 80 -7.99 -16.07 12.66
N THR A 81 -7.82 -16.52 11.41
CA THR A 81 -6.54 -16.75 10.74
C THR A 81 -6.50 -15.93 9.45
N PRO A 82 -5.31 -15.61 8.91
CA PRO A 82 -5.20 -14.99 7.61
C PRO A 82 -5.88 -15.82 6.51
N VAL A 83 -6.59 -15.16 5.60
CA VAL A 83 -7.17 -15.78 4.39
C VAL A 83 -6.20 -15.72 3.20
N GLU A 84 -5.04 -15.13 3.39
CA GLU A 84 -3.93 -15.13 2.44
C GLU A 84 -3.08 -16.37 2.68
N VAL A 85 -2.99 -17.21 1.67
CA VAL A 85 -2.35 -18.53 1.75
C VAL A 85 -1.35 -18.73 0.60
N GLN A 86 -0.48 -19.71 0.76
CA GLN A 86 0.45 -20.14 -0.28
C GLN A 86 -0.09 -21.38 -1.02
N ALA A 87 0.54 -21.73 -2.14
CA ALA A 87 0.29 -23.02 -2.78
C ALA A 87 0.57 -24.17 -1.81
N GLY A 88 -0.19 -25.26 -1.90
CA GLY A 88 -0.09 -26.42 -1.04
C GLY A 88 -1.21 -26.48 0.02
N THR A 89 -0.99 -27.26 1.06
CA THR A 89 -1.99 -27.52 2.11
C THR A 89 -2.06 -26.35 3.08
N ASN A 90 -3.28 -25.88 3.34
CA ASN A 90 -3.57 -24.74 4.19
C ASN A 90 -4.72 -25.04 5.15
N ARG A 91 -4.79 -24.25 6.22
CA ARG A 91 -5.93 -24.19 7.14
C ARG A 91 -6.28 -22.73 7.41
N ILE A 92 -7.56 -22.41 7.29
CA ILE A 92 -8.15 -21.16 7.77
C ILE A 92 -9.20 -21.46 8.83
N THR A 93 -9.47 -20.50 9.70
CA THR A 93 -10.51 -20.65 10.74
C THR A 93 -11.53 -19.54 10.62
N TRP A 94 -12.74 -19.91 10.23
CA TRP A 94 -13.91 -19.04 10.08
C TRP A 94 -14.64 -18.90 11.42
N ASN A 95 -14.98 -17.67 11.81
CA ASN A 95 -15.87 -17.40 12.95
C ASN A 95 -17.32 -17.35 12.46
N LEU A 96 -17.90 -18.53 12.25
CA LEU A 96 -19.26 -18.70 11.77
C LEU A 96 -20.28 -18.00 12.68
N GLY A 97 -20.07 -18.02 13.99
CA GLY A 97 -21.00 -17.41 14.94
C GLY A 97 -20.94 -15.89 14.97
N ALA A 98 -19.83 -15.27 14.59
CA ALA A 98 -19.74 -13.82 14.41
C ALA A 98 -20.51 -13.36 13.17
N ASP A 99 -20.37 -14.11 12.07
CA ASP A 99 -21.06 -13.77 10.81
C ASP A 99 -22.55 -14.14 10.86
N TYR A 100 -22.87 -15.29 11.46
CA TYR A 100 -24.23 -15.88 11.47
C TYR A 100 -24.54 -16.50 12.83
N PRO A 101 -24.98 -15.71 13.82
CA PRO A 101 -25.30 -16.20 15.17
C PRO A 101 -26.33 -17.34 15.16
N GLY A 102 -26.02 -18.44 15.84
CA GLY A 102 -26.88 -19.61 15.96
C GLY A 102 -26.82 -20.62 14.80
N MET A 103 -26.06 -20.33 13.77
CA MET A 103 -25.86 -21.26 12.63
C MET A 103 -24.87 -22.37 12.97
N ARG A 104 -25.08 -23.55 12.43
CA ARG A 104 -24.19 -24.71 12.54
C ARG A 104 -23.60 -25.09 11.19
N LEU A 105 -22.36 -25.60 11.20
CA LEU A 105 -21.70 -26.09 9.98
C LEU A 105 -22.48 -27.22 9.31
N SER A 106 -23.15 -28.07 10.09
CA SER A 106 -23.99 -29.17 9.56
C SER A 106 -25.11 -28.73 8.60
N ASP A 107 -25.47 -27.45 8.65
CA ASP A 107 -26.53 -26.88 7.83
C ASP A 107 -26.02 -26.39 6.46
N LEU A 108 -24.70 -26.44 6.25
CA LEU A 108 -24.01 -25.84 5.12
C LEU A 108 -23.14 -26.85 4.37
N THR A 109 -23.15 -26.73 3.04
CA THR A 109 -22.07 -27.25 2.17
C THR A 109 -21.12 -26.10 1.84
N LEU A 110 -19.83 -26.24 2.13
CA LEU A 110 -18.85 -25.18 1.87
C LEU A 110 -18.25 -25.32 0.48
N THR A 111 -18.17 -24.19 -0.21
CA THR A 111 -17.34 -24.01 -1.40
C THR A 111 -16.18 -23.10 -1.03
N VAL A 112 -14.97 -23.56 -1.26
CA VAL A 112 -13.74 -22.79 -1.07
C VAL A 112 -13.15 -22.51 -2.43
N SER A 113 -12.89 -21.24 -2.72
CA SER A 113 -12.22 -20.81 -3.95
C SER A 113 -10.97 -20.01 -3.62
N ALA A 114 -10.01 -20.03 -4.51
CA ALA A 114 -8.78 -19.26 -4.40
C ALA A 114 -8.66 -18.32 -5.59
N SER A 115 -8.17 -17.12 -5.34
CA SER A 115 -7.82 -16.15 -6.38
C SER A 115 -6.37 -15.73 -6.19
N PRO A 116 -5.56 -15.59 -7.26
CA PRO A 116 -4.20 -15.10 -7.14
C PRO A 116 -4.16 -13.74 -6.42
N LEU A 117 -3.25 -13.60 -5.48
CA LEU A 117 -2.96 -12.29 -4.86
C LEU A 117 -2.43 -11.36 -5.94
N GLN A 118 -3.21 -10.37 -6.28
CA GLN A 118 -2.77 -9.35 -7.23
C GLN A 118 -1.76 -8.43 -6.55
N THR A 119 -0.59 -8.28 -7.19
CA THR A 119 0.52 -7.51 -6.61
C THR A 119 0.18 -6.03 -6.50
N TYR A 120 -0.63 -5.51 -7.42
CA TYR A 120 -0.97 -4.09 -7.48
C TYR A 120 -2.48 -3.88 -7.57
N LEU A 121 -2.94 -2.84 -6.87
CA LEU A 121 -4.24 -2.19 -7.02
C LEU A 121 -4.01 -0.85 -7.69
N VAL A 122 -4.79 -0.54 -8.71
CA VAL A 122 -4.68 0.71 -9.48
C VAL A 122 -6.03 1.40 -9.53
N ILE A 123 -6.03 2.69 -9.19
CA ILE A 123 -7.21 3.57 -9.27
C ILE A 123 -6.97 4.55 -10.42
N ASP A 124 -7.84 4.53 -11.42
CA ASP A 124 -7.78 5.42 -12.58
C ASP A 124 -8.45 6.76 -12.25
N LEU A 125 -7.66 7.83 -12.20
CA LEU A 125 -8.09 9.20 -11.93
C LEU A 125 -8.24 10.05 -13.19
N SER A 126 -8.01 9.51 -14.38
CA SER A 126 -7.98 10.25 -15.67
C SER A 126 -9.26 11.02 -15.96
N GLY A 127 -10.39 10.60 -15.38
CA GLY A 127 -11.66 11.34 -15.47
C GLY A 127 -11.65 12.71 -14.77
N GLY A 128 -10.64 13.01 -13.97
CA GLY A 128 -10.41 14.29 -13.31
C GLY A 128 -11.44 14.64 -12.22
N PRO A 129 -11.46 15.92 -11.79
CA PRO A 129 -12.20 16.34 -10.59
C PRO A 129 -13.73 16.30 -10.74
N SER A 130 -14.23 16.24 -11.98
CA SER A 130 -15.66 16.15 -12.30
C SER A 130 -16.15 14.70 -12.47
N ALA A 131 -15.27 13.70 -12.43
CA ALA A 131 -15.65 12.30 -12.57
C ALA A 131 -16.60 11.87 -11.46
N THR A 132 -17.60 11.06 -11.81
CA THR A 132 -18.54 10.47 -10.86
C THR A 132 -18.02 9.17 -10.26
N SER A 133 -17.05 8.52 -10.93
CA SER A 133 -16.39 7.30 -10.46
C SER A 133 -14.94 7.25 -10.92
N TYR A 134 -14.12 6.52 -10.16
CA TYR A 134 -12.74 6.19 -10.50
C TYR A 134 -12.63 4.67 -10.62
N PRO A 135 -12.43 4.14 -11.84
CA PRO A 135 -12.27 2.71 -12.05
C PRO A 135 -11.12 2.13 -11.22
N VAL A 136 -11.36 0.96 -10.63
CA VAL A 136 -10.37 0.21 -9.87
C VAL A 136 -10.06 -1.08 -10.60
N ARG A 137 -8.77 -1.39 -10.76
CA ARG A 137 -8.31 -2.66 -11.30
C ARG A 137 -7.20 -3.26 -10.47
N TYR A 138 -7.04 -4.56 -10.57
CA TYR A 138 -5.96 -5.30 -9.96
C TYR A 138 -5.06 -5.90 -11.04
N THR A 139 -3.74 -5.94 -10.80
CA THR A 139 -2.77 -6.47 -11.77
C THR A 139 -1.53 -7.05 -11.07
N ALA A 140 -0.92 -8.06 -11.67
CA ALA A 140 0.40 -8.55 -11.27
C ALA A 140 1.55 -7.75 -11.91
N THR A 141 1.27 -7.02 -13.00
CA THR A 141 2.27 -6.23 -13.74
C THR A 141 2.61 -4.95 -12.98
N PRO A 142 3.88 -4.63 -12.76
CA PRO A 142 4.29 -3.38 -12.12
C PRO A 142 4.00 -2.16 -13.01
N PRO A 143 3.99 -0.93 -12.43
CA PRO A 143 3.83 0.29 -13.20
C PRO A 143 4.95 0.44 -14.24
N ASP A 144 4.59 0.87 -15.43
CA ASP A 144 5.56 1.25 -16.46
C ASP A 144 6.15 2.64 -16.12
N LEU A 145 7.38 2.67 -15.64
CA LEU A 145 8.06 3.92 -15.25
C LEU A 145 8.47 4.80 -16.44
N ALA A 146 8.45 4.27 -17.66
CA ALA A 146 8.68 5.06 -18.87
C ALA A 146 7.43 5.90 -19.24
N ASN A 147 6.25 5.53 -18.72
CA ASN A 147 5.00 6.24 -18.92
C ASN A 147 4.57 6.97 -17.63
N ASP A 148 4.47 8.29 -17.69
CA ASP A 148 4.07 9.09 -16.53
C ASP A 148 2.60 8.95 -16.12
N ALA A 149 1.77 8.25 -16.87
CA ALA A 149 0.39 7.96 -16.47
C ALA A 149 0.32 7.29 -15.08
N CYS A 150 1.31 6.45 -14.74
CA CYS A 150 1.41 5.83 -13.41
C CYS A 150 1.69 6.83 -12.28
N ARG A 151 2.05 8.07 -12.60
CA ARG A 151 2.34 9.18 -11.67
C ARG A 151 1.32 10.32 -11.77
N THR A 152 0.57 10.39 -12.86
CA THR A 152 -0.37 11.49 -13.13
C THR A 152 -1.82 11.04 -13.05
N ASP A 153 -2.19 10.07 -13.85
CA ASP A 153 -3.59 9.68 -14.06
C ASP A 153 -4.01 8.47 -13.23
N GLU A 154 -3.06 7.73 -12.68
CA GLU A 154 -3.30 6.51 -11.95
C GLU A 154 -2.66 6.54 -10.55
N LEU A 155 -3.38 6.07 -9.54
CA LEU A 155 -2.80 5.74 -8.22
C LEU A 155 -2.46 4.25 -8.20
N TRP A 156 -1.18 3.95 -8.06
CA TRP A 156 -0.66 2.60 -7.97
C TRP A 156 -0.34 2.25 -6.52
N LEU A 157 -0.96 1.19 -6.03
CA LEU A 157 -0.70 0.67 -4.69
C LEU A 157 -0.20 -0.77 -4.80
N ARG A 158 0.86 -1.09 -4.05
CA ARG A 158 1.45 -2.42 -4.00
C ARG A 158 0.96 -3.19 -2.78
N ARG A 159 0.70 -4.47 -2.98
CA ARG A 159 0.37 -5.42 -1.90
C ARG A 159 1.58 -5.62 -0.98
N VAL A 160 1.34 -5.47 0.31
CA VAL A 160 2.25 -5.82 1.41
C VAL A 160 1.57 -6.90 2.24
N THR A 161 2.24 -8.04 2.42
CA THR A 161 1.71 -9.17 3.19
C THR A 161 1.77 -8.89 4.69
N ALA A 162 0.91 -9.56 5.45
CA ALA A 162 0.99 -9.59 6.91
C ALA A 162 2.38 -10.08 7.37
N GLY A 163 2.81 -9.64 8.54
CA GLY A 163 4.10 -10.04 9.08
C GLY A 163 4.50 -9.30 10.33
N SER A 164 5.69 -9.61 10.86
CA SER A 164 6.24 -9.00 12.07
C SER A 164 7.59 -8.36 11.80
N PHE A 165 7.88 -7.27 12.50
CA PHE A 165 9.14 -6.56 12.40
C PHE A 165 9.48 -5.87 13.73
N THR A 166 10.69 -5.35 13.84
CA THR A 166 11.08 -4.45 14.93
C THR A 166 10.89 -3.01 14.47
N MET A 167 9.93 -2.30 15.06
CA MET A 167 9.72 -0.87 14.87
C MET A 167 10.64 -0.08 15.77
N GLY A 168 11.17 1.05 15.28
CA GLY A 168 12.15 1.87 16.01
C GLY A 168 13.59 1.55 15.63
N SER A 169 14.55 2.13 16.34
CA SER A 169 15.97 2.01 16.02
C SER A 169 16.81 1.51 17.19
N PRO A 170 17.89 0.72 16.93
CA PRO A 170 18.80 0.26 17.96
C PRO A 170 19.58 1.42 18.60
N ALA A 171 20.10 1.23 19.81
CA ALA A 171 20.77 2.29 20.58
C ALA A 171 21.95 2.96 19.86
N GLY A 172 22.66 2.23 19.01
CA GLY A 172 23.84 2.73 18.28
C GLY A 172 23.56 3.32 16.90
N GLU A 173 22.30 3.44 16.48
CA GLU A 173 21.98 4.00 15.18
C GLU A 173 22.29 5.50 15.10
N VAL A 174 23.08 5.90 14.11
CA VAL A 174 23.47 7.30 13.90
C VAL A 174 22.23 8.17 13.63
N GLY A 175 22.04 9.21 14.44
CA GLY A 175 20.90 10.09 14.32
C GLY A 175 19.64 9.65 15.06
N LYS A 176 19.69 8.53 15.81
CA LYS A 176 18.59 8.08 16.67
C LYS A 176 18.12 9.16 17.62
N THR A 177 16.80 9.27 17.77
CA THR A 177 16.14 10.13 18.76
C THR A 177 15.48 9.32 19.89
N ALA A 178 15.14 9.98 20.99
CA ALA A 178 14.57 9.29 22.17
C ALA A 178 13.18 8.67 21.92
N ASN A 179 12.48 9.10 20.90
CA ASN A 179 11.12 8.64 20.55
C ASN A 179 11.10 7.43 19.60
N GLU A 180 12.25 6.83 19.31
CA GLU A 180 12.41 5.67 18.42
C GLU A 180 12.71 4.38 19.23
N THR A 181 11.99 4.14 20.32
CA THR A 181 12.18 2.95 21.17
C THR A 181 11.89 1.67 20.38
N PRO A 182 12.87 0.73 20.27
CA PRO A 182 12.66 -0.49 19.52
C PRO A 182 11.68 -1.43 20.25
N HIS A 183 10.70 -1.96 19.52
CA HIS A 183 9.73 -2.94 20.00
C HIS A 183 9.22 -3.81 18.87
N ALA A 184 8.73 -5.01 19.20
CA ALA A 184 8.16 -5.93 18.22
C ALA A 184 6.76 -5.46 17.78
N VAL A 185 6.49 -5.45 16.49
CA VAL A 185 5.17 -5.17 15.92
C VAL A 185 4.76 -6.32 15.03
N THR A 186 3.51 -6.78 15.18
CA THR A 186 2.88 -7.76 14.30
C THR A 186 1.70 -7.10 13.58
N LEU A 187 1.74 -7.09 12.25
CA LEU A 187 0.62 -6.73 11.40
C LEU A 187 -0.08 -8.01 10.96
N THR A 188 -1.30 -8.25 11.43
CA THR A 188 -2.01 -9.52 11.20
C THR A 188 -2.71 -9.57 9.84
N LYS A 189 -2.86 -8.43 9.18
CA LYS A 189 -3.51 -8.29 7.87
C LYS A 189 -2.58 -7.62 6.88
N GLY A 190 -2.58 -8.13 5.64
CA GLY A 190 -1.94 -7.45 4.55
C GLY A 190 -2.72 -6.20 4.14
N PHE A 191 -2.09 -5.32 3.40
CA PHE A 191 -2.66 -4.08 2.91
C PHE A 191 -2.01 -3.69 1.58
N TYR A 192 -2.64 -2.79 0.84
CA TYR A 192 -2.00 -2.14 -0.29
C TYR A 192 -1.48 -0.78 0.14
N ILE A 193 -0.29 -0.40 -0.30
CA ILE A 193 0.32 0.90 -0.02
C ILE A 193 0.79 1.55 -1.32
N GLY A 194 0.66 2.86 -1.44
CA GLY A 194 1.09 3.62 -2.60
C GLY A 194 2.51 3.29 -3.01
N VAL A 195 2.73 2.94 -4.28
CA VAL A 195 4.06 2.73 -4.85
C VAL A 195 4.88 4.01 -4.74
N PHE A 196 4.23 5.15 -4.92
CA PHE A 196 4.75 6.50 -4.81
C PHE A 196 4.00 7.30 -3.77
N GLU A 197 4.55 8.43 -3.38
CA GLU A 197 3.81 9.52 -2.76
C GLU A 197 2.70 9.99 -3.71
N VAL A 198 1.57 10.50 -3.18
CA VAL A 198 0.53 11.11 -4.01
C VAL A 198 1.08 12.33 -4.72
N THR A 199 0.91 12.41 -6.04
CA THR A 199 1.43 13.53 -6.82
C THR A 199 0.48 14.73 -6.86
N GLN A 200 0.99 15.87 -7.31
CA GLN A 200 0.21 17.11 -7.48
C GLN A 200 -0.90 16.92 -8.52
N GLN A 201 -0.64 16.18 -9.60
CA GLN A 201 -1.65 15.88 -10.62
C GLN A 201 -2.76 14.96 -10.07
N GLN A 202 -2.38 13.92 -9.34
CA GLN A 202 -3.35 13.03 -8.70
C GLN A 202 -4.22 13.76 -7.67
N TRP A 203 -3.61 14.65 -6.87
CA TRP A 203 -4.36 15.53 -5.97
C TRP A 203 -5.33 16.44 -6.74
N HIS A 204 -4.86 17.03 -7.84
CA HIS A 204 -5.69 17.89 -8.69
C HIS A 204 -6.86 17.12 -9.32
N HIS A 205 -6.64 15.90 -9.81
CA HIS A 205 -7.70 15.06 -10.36
C HIS A 205 -8.82 14.79 -9.34
N VAL A 206 -8.48 14.64 -8.06
CA VAL A 206 -9.48 14.35 -7.02
C VAL A 206 -10.18 15.61 -6.53
N THR A 207 -9.43 16.71 -6.33
CA THR A 207 -9.91 17.89 -5.61
C THR A 207 -10.21 19.09 -6.49
N GLY A 208 -9.59 19.18 -7.67
CA GLY A 208 -9.55 20.36 -8.51
C GLY A 208 -8.58 21.45 -8.03
N GLN A 209 -7.84 21.22 -6.93
CA GLN A 209 -6.96 22.20 -6.29
C GLN A 209 -5.49 21.92 -6.56
N LYS A 210 -4.64 22.96 -6.43
CA LYS A 210 -3.19 22.90 -6.58
C LYS A 210 -2.55 23.59 -5.36
N PRO A 211 -2.47 22.94 -4.18
CA PRO A 211 -1.99 23.56 -2.95
C PRO A 211 -0.47 23.71 -2.87
N SER A 212 0.27 22.97 -3.69
CA SER A 212 1.72 22.83 -3.57
C SER A 212 2.49 24.11 -3.76
N TYR A 213 3.53 24.29 -2.95
CA TYR A 213 4.48 25.38 -3.04
C TYR A 213 5.44 25.20 -4.22
N TYR A 214 5.94 23.94 -4.43
CA TYR A 214 6.83 23.59 -5.54
C TYR A 214 6.03 23.18 -6.79
N ASN A 215 5.34 24.13 -7.39
CA ASN A 215 4.41 23.93 -8.49
C ASN A 215 4.93 24.41 -9.86
N ASN A 216 6.24 24.26 -10.11
CA ASN A 216 6.85 24.65 -11.38
C ASN A 216 6.09 24.05 -12.57
N ALA A 217 5.73 24.88 -13.53
CA ALA A 217 4.84 24.53 -14.65
C ALA A 217 5.29 23.32 -15.46
N ASP A 218 6.60 23.10 -15.58
CA ASP A 218 7.16 22.05 -16.45
C ASP A 218 7.19 20.66 -15.79
N CYS A 219 7.10 20.58 -14.44
CA CYS A 219 7.31 19.32 -13.73
C CYS A 219 6.36 19.07 -12.54
N TRP A 220 5.45 19.99 -12.25
CA TRP A 220 4.54 19.85 -11.09
C TRP A 220 3.74 18.55 -11.09
N SER A 221 3.29 18.10 -12.25
CA SER A 221 2.35 16.97 -12.39
C SER A 221 2.87 15.66 -11.80
N THR A 222 4.17 15.44 -11.88
CA THR A 222 4.83 14.19 -11.43
C THR A 222 5.54 14.32 -10.09
N ARG A 223 5.52 15.50 -9.46
CA ARG A 223 6.07 15.73 -8.13
C ARG A 223 5.07 15.36 -7.04
N PRO A 224 5.52 15.01 -5.83
CA PRO A 224 4.60 14.78 -4.73
C PRO A 224 3.81 16.05 -4.44
N VAL A 225 2.53 15.88 -4.08
CA VAL A 225 1.77 16.97 -3.48
C VAL A 225 2.34 17.28 -2.10
N GLU A 226 2.56 18.54 -1.82
CA GLU A 226 2.97 19.02 -0.52
C GLU A 226 2.14 20.26 -0.14
N ASN A 227 2.42 20.85 1.03
CA ASN A 227 1.63 21.94 1.58
C ASN A 227 0.16 21.58 1.82
N VAL A 228 -0.06 20.33 2.17
CA VAL A 228 -1.35 19.74 2.55
C VAL A 228 -1.37 19.37 4.02
N SER A 229 -2.47 19.66 4.70
CA SER A 229 -2.67 19.31 6.11
C SER A 229 -3.42 17.97 6.25
N TYR A 230 -3.32 17.35 7.42
CA TYR A 230 -4.12 16.17 7.76
C TYR A 230 -5.63 16.46 7.59
N ASN A 231 -6.05 17.69 7.96
CA ASN A 231 -7.44 18.12 7.80
C ASN A 231 -7.87 18.22 6.33
N MET A 232 -7.02 18.66 5.42
CA MET A 232 -7.32 18.66 3.97
C MET A 232 -7.44 17.24 3.42
N ILE A 233 -6.65 16.32 3.97
CA ILE A 233 -6.61 14.92 3.54
C ILE A 233 -7.84 14.15 4.03
N ARG A 234 -8.22 14.27 5.32
CA ARG A 234 -9.28 13.49 5.97
C ARG A 234 -10.49 14.28 6.46
N GLY A 235 -10.39 15.60 6.58
CA GLY A 235 -11.41 16.46 7.15
C GLY A 235 -11.10 16.89 8.58
N SER A 236 -11.59 18.07 8.96
CA SER A 236 -11.31 18.70 10.27
C SER A 236 -12.14 18.13 11.42
N THR A 237 -13.33 17.59 11.13
CA THR A 237 -14.24 17.02 12.14
C THR A 237 -14.02 15.53 12.29
N ASP A 238 -14.34 14.73 11.25
CA ASP A 238 -14.27 13.28 11.30
C ASP A 238 -12.84 12.76 11.17
N GLY A 239 -12.00 13.46 10.40
CA GLY A 239 -10.61 13.09 10.19
C GLY A 239 -9.77 13.07 11.46
N THR A 240 -10.18 13.76 12.51
CA THR A 240 -9.49 13.77 13.82
C THR A 240 -9.91 12.63 14.75
N ASN A 241 -10.96 11.87 14.42
CA ASN A 241 -11.51 10.84 15.29
C ASN A 241 -10.73 9.52 15.30
N TRP A 242 -9.72 9.35 14.46
CA TRP A 242 -8.87 8.17 14.51
C TRP A 242 -8.13 8.07 15.87
N PRO A 243 -8.06 6.90 16.51
CA PRO A 243 -8.51 5.57 16.04
C PRO A 243 -9.94 5.19 16.42
N ALA A 244 -10.69 6.05 17.10
CA ALA A 244 -12.07 5.74 17.52
C ALA A 244 -13.02 5.51 16.33
N SER A 245 -12.73 6.14 15.19
CA SER A 245 -13.47 5.97 13.93
C SER A 245 -12.55 6.12 12.73
N SER A 246 -12.81 5.36 11.66
CA SER A 246 -12.21 5.53 10.33
C SER A 246 -12.99 6.49 9.43
N THR A 247 -14.00 7.17 9.96
CA THR A 247 -14.81 8.14 9.21
C THR A 247 -13.95 9.31 8.71
N VAL A 248 -14.25 9.78 7.51
CA VAL A 248 -13.60 10.94 6.88
C VAL A 248 -14.67 11.90 6.37
N ASP A 249 -14.34 13.18 6.29
CA ASP A 249 -15.21 14.18 5.68
C ASP A 249 -15.39 13.88 4.19
N ALA A 250 -16.63 13.84 3.71
CA ALA A 250 -16.97 13.54 2.33
C ALA A 250 -16.35 14.53 1.31
N THR A 251 -16.03 15.76 1.75
CA THR A 251 -15.43 16.81 0.92
C THR A 251 -13.90 16.76 0.91
N SER A 252 -13.31 16.00 1.82
CA SER A 252 -11.86 15.81 1.93
C SER A 252 -11.29 15.02 0.74
N PHE A 253 -9.96 15.00 0.60
CA PHE A 253 -9.29 14.23 -0.44
C PHE A 253 -9.64 12.72 -0.37
N ILE A 254 -9.51 12.11 0.81
CA ILE A 254 -9.84 10.69 1.01
C ILE A 254 -11.34 10.44 0.87
N GLY A 255 -12.19 11.35 1.37
CA GLY A 255 -13.64 11.23 1.24
C GLY A 255 -14.10 11.15 -0.22
N LYS A 256 -13.56 12.03 -1.06
CA LYS A 256 -13.82 12.02 -2.51
C LYS A 256 -13.28 10.76 -3.18
N LEU A 257 -12.08 10.29 -2.81
CA LEU A 257 -11.51 9.05 -3.35
C LEU A 257 -12.37 7.84 -2.98
N ARG A 258 -12.77 7.69 -1.71
CA ARG A 258 -13.63 6.60 -1.25
C ARG A 258 -14.96 6.58 -2.00
N ALA A 259 -15.61 7.75 -2.10
CA ALA A 259 -16.91 7.86 -2.76
C ALA A 259 -16.85 7.46 -4.25
N ARG A 260 -15.78 7.81 -4.95
CA ARG A 260 -15.65 7.60 -6.39
C ARG A 260 -15.04 6.24 -6.76
N SER A 261 -14.13 5.71 -5.94
CA SER A 261 -13.50 4.40 -6.17
C SER A 261 -14.29 3.22 -5.60
N GLY A 262 -15.22 3.47 -4.65
CA GLY A 262 -15.90 2.43 -3.90
C GLY A 262 -15.04 1.79 -2.79
N LEU A 263 -13.79 2.23 -2.61
CA LEU A 263 -12.85 1.67 -1.62
C LEU A 263 -13.02 2.34 -0.26
N ALA A 264 -13.99 1.89 0.54
CA ALA A 264 -14.28 2.46 1.87
C ALA A 264 -13.10 2.36 2.86
N CYS A 265 -12.19 1.40 2.65
CA CYS A 265 -11.01 1.14 3.48
C CYS A 265 -9.73 1.87 3.02
N LEU A 266 -9.83 2.76 2.02
CA LEU A 266 -8.71 3.61 1.58
C LEU A 266 -8.47 4.70 2.62
N ASP A 267 -7.21 4.86 3.07
CA ASP A 267 -6.82 5.87 4.07
C ASP A 267 -5.32 6.21 4.01
N LEU A 268 -4.84 6.99 4.98
CA LEU A 268 -3.41 7.12 5.31
C LEU A 268 -2.91 5.81 5.97
N PRO A 269 -1.61 5.49 5.91
CA PRO A 269 -1.04 4.40 6.67
C PRO A 269 -1.10 4.69 8.18
N THR A 270 -1.18 3.63 9.00
CA THR A 270 -0.72 3.74 10.38
C THR A 270 0.81 3.93 10.38
N GLU A 271 1.33 4.45 11.46
CA GLU A 271 2.78 4.65 11.60
C GLU A 271 3.56 3.33 11.50
N ALA A 272 2.97 2.25 12.02
CA ALA A 272 3.54 0.91 11.92
C ALA A 272 3.49 0.34 10.50
N GLN A 273 2.39 0.52 9.78
CA GLN A 273 2.30 0.11 8.37
C GLN A 273 3.33 0.85 7.51
N TRP A 274 3.51 2.15 7.76
CA TRP A 274 4.48 2.95 7.05
C TRP A 274 5.92 2.46 7.28
N GLU A 275 6.34 2.24 8.54
CA GLU A 275 7.71 1.79 8.84
C GLU A 275 7.96 0.36 8.35
N TYR A 276 6.97 -0.54 8.49
CA TYR A 276 7.05 -1.90 7.94
C TYR A 276 7.28 -1.87 6.43
N ALA A 277 6.50 -1.07 5.72
CA ALA A 277 6.62 -0.90 4.27
C ALA A 277 7.94 -0.23 3.86
N CYS A 278 8.40 0.78 4.63
CA CYS A 278 9.68 1.44 4.40
C CYS A 278 10.83 0.44 4.52
N ARG A 279 10.87 -0.33 5.59
CA ARG A 279 11.93 -1.32 5.84
C ARG A 279 11.97 -2.45 4.82
N ALA A 280 10.85 -2.89 4.32
CA ALA A 280 10.76 -3.97 3.33
C ALA A 280 11.64 -5.18 3.67
N GLY A 281 11.63 -5.59 4.94
CA GLY A 281 12.41 -6.70 5.48
C GLY A 281 13.81 -6.33 6.03
N THR A 282 14.28 -5.09 5.89
CA THR A 282 15.56 -4.66 6.48
C THR A 282 15.39 -4.25 7.95
N THR A 283 16.49 -4.33 8.70
CA THR A 283 16.60 -3.87 10.10
C THR A 283 17.49 -2.64 10.24
N THR A 284 18.03 -2.14 9.14
CA THR A 284 18.98 -1.03 9.06
C THR A 284 18.28 0.32 9.02
N ALA A 285 19.03 1.41 9.22
CA ALA A 285 18.51 2.78 9.15
C ALA A 285 17.89 3.11 7.80
N LEU A 286 18.42 2.53 6.71
CA LEU A 286 17.98 2.73 5.33
C LEU A 286 17.46 1.41 4.75
N ASN A 287 16.50 1.49 3.88
CA ASN A 287 15.82 0.35 3.26
C ASN A 287 16.65 -0.42 2.20
N ASN A 288 17.83 0.07 1.87
CA ASN A 288 18.80 -0.59 1.01
C ASN A 288 19.75 -1.54 1.76
N GLY A 289 19.53 -1.77 3.05
CA GLY A 289 20.34 -2.65 3.90
C GLY A 289 21.58 -1.96 4.48
N THR A 290 21.71 -0.63 4.39
CA THR A 290 22.80 0.12 4.97
C THR A 290 22.36 0.96 6.17
N ASN A 291 23.30 1.29 7.06
CA ASN A 291 23.10 2.26 8.12
C ASN A 291 23.65 3.62 7.72
N THR A 292 23.05 4.68 8.21
CA THR A 292 23.60 6.03 8.04
C THR A 292 24.95 6.14 8.77
N THR A 293 25.93 6.76 8.11
CA THR A 293 27.28 6.98 8.64
C THR A 293 27.45 8.40 9.21
N SER A 294 26.53 9.28 8.89
CA SER A 294 26.54 10.69 9.31
C SER A 294 25.10 11.17 9.55
N THR A 295 24.94 12.09 10.47
CA THR A 295 23.66 12.79 10.71
C THR A 295 23.34 13.81 9.63
N THR A 296 24.30 14.28 8.88
CA THR A 296 24.19 15.40 7.93
C THR A 296 24.03 14.90 6.51
N SER A 297 25.05 14.27 5.95
CA SER A 297 25.04 13.75 4.59
C SER A 297 25.47 12.30 4.58
N ASP A 298 24.84 11.48 3.73
CA ASP A 298 25.15 10.07 3.59
C ASP A 298 25.09 9.66 2.12
N PRO A 299 26.18 9.06 1.57
CA PRO A 299 26.22 8.65 0.16
C PRO A 299 25.19 7.58 -0.20
N SER A 300 24.92 6.62 0.70
CA SER A 300 23.97 5.54 0.46
C SER A 300 22.54 6.06 0.33
N LEU A 301 22.20 7.10 1.11
CA LEU A 301 20.91 7.77 1.05
C LEU A 301 20.70 8.47 -0.30
N GLY A 302 21.76 9.00 -0.91
CA GLY A 302 21.68 9.70 -2.20
C GLY A 302 21.19 8.84 -3.38
N TYR A 303 21.26 7.51 -3.27
CA TYR A 303 20.74 6.60 -4.31
C TYR A 303 19.24 6.30 -4.17
N ILE A 304 18.68 6.48 -2.97
CA ILE A 304 17.31 6.06 -2.63
C ILE A 304 16.40 7.22 -2.23
N ALA A 305 16.94 8.44 -2.15
CA ALA A 305 16.20 9.56 -1.58
C ALA A 305 16.53 10.91 -2.19
N ARG A 306 15.51 11.74 -2.35
CA ARG A 306 15.65 13.18 -2.52
C ARG A 306 15.75 13.85 -1.14
N TYR A 307 16.94 14.23 -0.73
CA TYR A 307 17.17 14.93 0.54
C TYR A 307 18.09 16.14 0.33
N LYS A 308 18.45 16.85 1.37
CA LYS A 308 19.22 18.11 1.30
C LYS A 308 20.48 18.01 0.42
N TYR A 309 21.19 16.89 0.47
CA TYR A 309 22.48 16.73 -0.22
C TYR A 309 22.38 15.92 -1.53
N SER A 310 21.18 15.54 -1.97
CA SER A 310 20.91 14.92 -3.28
C SER A 310 20.06 15.82 -4.19
N GLY A 311 20.18 17.14 -4.04
CA GLY A 311 19.48 18.13 -4.86
C GLY A 311 18.24 18.76 -4.22
N GLY A 312 17.92 18.41 -2.97
CA GLY A 312 16.73 18.94 -2.28
C GLY A 312 16.83 20.40 -1.86
N TYR A 313 18.02 20.93 -1.64
CA TYR A 313 18.24 22.27 -1.09
C TYR A 313 18.46 23.34 -2.16
N LEU A 314 17.69 24.44 -2.06
CA LEU A 314 17.69 25.59 -2.99
C LEU A 314 18.96 26.46 -2.95
N GLY A 315 20.09 26.00 -2.73
CA GLY A 315 21.32 26.81 -2.67
C GLY A 315 22.55 26.00 -2.31
N GLY A 316 22.41 24.72 -2.16
CA GLY A 316 23.50 23.80 -1.85
C GLY A 316 23.98 23.07 -3.08
N GLY A 317 25.23 23.22 -3.44
CA GLY A 317 25.85 22.32 -4.38
C GLY A 317 25.72 20.89 -3.90
N THR A 318 25.28 20.00 -4.78
CA THR A 318 25.16 18.58 -4.46
C THR A 318 26.52 17.91 -4.69
N THR A 319 27.02 17.25 -3.69
CA THR A 319 28.23 16.40 -3.82
C THR A 319 27.87 14.93 -4.00
N GLN A 320 26.57 14.61 -4.05
CA GLN A 320 26.07 13.22 -4.02
C GLN A 320 25.36 12.83 -5.32
N PRO A 321 25.67 11.69 -5.91
CA PRO A 321 24.86 11.04 -6.93
C PRO A 321 23.67 10.29 -6.27
N PRO A 322 22.64 9.92 -7.04
CA PRO A 322 22.40 10.32 -8.40
C PRO A 322 21.87 11.75 -8.48
N GLN A 323 22.14 12.37 -9.61
CA GLN A 323 21.63 13.69 -9.94
C GLN A 323 20.11 13.69 -10.02
N SER A 324 19.49 14.81 -9.74
CA SER A 324 18.08 14.99 -10.05
C SER A 324 17.86 14.85 -11.55
N VAL A 325 16.83 14.13 -11.91
CA VAL A 325 16.43 13.98 -13.33
C VAL A 325 15.65 15.20 -13.84
N ASP A 326 15.32 16.12 -12.97
CA ASP A 326 14.74 17.41 -13.29
C ASP A 326 15.63 18.49 -12.66
N ASP A 327 16.37 19.25 -13.30
CA ASP A 327 17.31 20.29 -12.83
C ASP A 327 16.75 21.25 -11.77
N THR A 328 15.73 20.85 -11.05
CA THR A 328 15.06 21.64 -10.04
C THR A 328 15.53 21.26 -8.64
N SER A 329 15.66 22.25 -7.80
CA SER A 329 15.84 22.07 -6.37
C SER A 329 14.50 21.83 -5.67
N ALA A 330 14.51 21.29 -4.48
CA ALA A 330 13.37 20.89 -3.67
C ALA A 330 12.85 19.46 -3.94
N THR A 331 11.54 19.24 -4.09
CA THR A 331 11.01 17.90 -4.36
C THR A 331 11.43 17.40 -5.74
N ALA A 332 11.53 16.10 -5.92
CA ALA A 332 11.78 15.44 -7.21
C ALA A 332 10.50 14.79 -7.75
N LYS A 333 10.50 14.46 -9.04
CA LYS A 333 9.55 13.54 -9.64
C LYS A 333 9.55 12.25 -8.83
N VAL A 334 8.36 11.74 -8.49
CA VAL A 334 8.27 10.48 -7.73
C VAL A 334 8.79 9.29 -8.53
N GLY A 335 9.43 8.34 -7.84
CA GLY A 335 9.90 7.11 -8.45
C GLY A 335 11.14 7.26 -9.35
N VAL A 336 11.99 8.25 -9.10
CA VAL A 336 13.26 8.43 -9.84
C VAL A 336 14.46 7.88 -9.08
N TYR A 337 14.37 7.73 -7.78
CA TYR A 337 15.36 7.06 -6.95
C TYR A 337 15.11 5.55 -6.91
N LEU A 338 16.09 4.79 -6.42
CA LEU A 338 15.96 3.33 -6.33
C LEU A 338 14.86 2.96 -5.30
N PRO A 339 14.01 2.01 -5.62
CA PRO A 339 12.98 1.53 -4.69
C PRO A 339 13.58 0.62 -3.61
N ASN A 340 12.81 0.38 -2.56
CA ASN A 340 13.14 -0.68 -1.61
C ASN A 340 12.87 -2.09 -2.21
N ALA A 341 13.17 -3.14 -1.44
CA ALA A 341 13.01 -4.54 -1.88
C ALA A 341 11.56 -4.92 -2.24
N TRP A 342 10.58 -4.14 -1.78
CA TRP A 342 9.17 -4.32 -2.15
C TRP A 342 8.72 -3.39 -3.27
N GLY A 343 9.64 -2.70 -3.98
CA GLY A 343 9.31 -1.82 -5.10
C GLY A 343 8.53 -0.57 -4.70
N LEU A 344 8.72 -0.08 -3.47
CA LEU A 344 8.19 1.19 -3.00
C LEU A 344 9.26 2.26 -3.13
N TYR A 345 8.91 3.37 -3.74
CA TYR A 345 9.80 4.49 -4.03
C TYR A 345 9.65 5.60 -3.01
N ASP A 346 10.67 6.40 -2.87
CA ASP A 346 10.69 7.65 -2.09
C ASP A 346 10.30 7.47 -0.61
N MET A 347 10.55 6.27 -0.05
CA MET A 347 10.31 6.00 1.39
C MET A 347 11.30 6.74 2.29
N HIS A 348 12.29 7.39 1.72
CA HIS A 348 13.27 8.25 2.36
C HIS A 348 13.33 9.57 1.61
N GLY A 349 13.16 10.71 2.30
CA GLY A 349 13.25 12.04 1.71
C GLY A 349 12.02 12.43 0.88
N ASN A 350 12.19 13.26 -0.09
CA ASN A 350 11.22 13.93 -0.96
C ASN A 350 10.20 14.76 -0.13
N VAL A 351 9.14 14.14 0.42
CA VAL A 351 8.26 14.81 1.40
C VAL A 351 8.04 13.95 2.65
N TRP A 352 7.86 14.59 3.79
CA TRP A 352 7.31 13.93 4.97
C TRP A 352 5.92 13.39 4.67
N GLU A 353 5.64 12.17 5.05
CA GLU A 353 4.38 11.49 4.81
C GLU A 353 3.54 11.41 6.08
N LYS A 354 2.32 11.94 6.02
CA LYS A 354 1.37 11.95 7.13
C LYS A 354 0.84 10.54 7.39
N CYS A 355 0.83 10.18 8.68
CA CYS A 355 0.24 8.93 9.17
C CYS A 355 -1.05 9.19 9.97
N LEU A 356 -1.85 8.12 10.16
CA LEU A 356 -3.10 8.17 10.93
C LEU A 356 -2.88 8.48 12.40
N ASP A 357 -1.77 7.98 12.95
CA ASP A 357 -1.53 7.91 14.40
C ASP A 357 -1.35 9.27 15.03
N TRP A 358 -1.92 9.46 16.23
CA TRP A 358 -1.48 10.48 17.14
C TRP A 358 -0.03 10.19 17.57
N PHE A 359 0.83 11.19 17.49
CA PHE A 359 2.23 11.05 17.85
C PHE A 359 2.38 10.85 19.37
N VAL A 360 3.06 9.80 19.76
CA VAL A 360 3.43 9.50 21.15
C VAL A 360 4.95 9.52 21.26
N GLY A 361 5.48 10.26 22.20
CA GLY A 361 6.93 10.41 22.38
C GLY A 361 7.66 9.10 22.80
N ASN A 362 6.94 8.17 23.41
CA ASN A 362 7.49 6.86 23.77
C ASN A 362 6.48 5.76 23.43
N LEU A 363 6.84 4.89 22.51
CA LEU A 363 6.00 3.76 22.07
C LEU A 363 6.10 2.54 23.02
N GLY A 364 6.98 2.61 24.06
CA GLY A 364 7.23 1.47 24.94
C GLY A 364 8.14 0.41 24.32
N THR A 365 8.38 -0.66 25.07
CA THR A 365 9.23 -1.80 24.66
C THR A 365 8.44 -3.09 24.49
N ALA A 366 7.15 -3.10 24.89
CA ALA A 366 6.28 -4.25 24.75
C ALA A 366 5.92 -4.52 23.30
N GLY A 367 5.83 -5.79 22.93
CA GLY A 367 5.33 -6.19 21.62
C GLY A 367 3.85 -5.82 21.45
N VAL A 368 3.48 -5.34 20.26
CA VAL A 368 2.11 -4.90 19.93
C VAL A 368 1.62 -5.55 18.65
N THR A 369 0.30 -5.69 18.54
CA THR A 369 -0.36 -6.26 17.35
C THR A 369 -1.32 -5.21 16.77
N ASP A 370 -1.22 -4.99 15.46
CA ASP A 370 -2.02 -4.02 14.70
C ASP A 370 -2.17 -2.65 15.41
N PRO A 371 -1.06 -1.98 15.79
CA PRO A 371 -1.14 -0.74 16.53
C PRO A 371 -1.78 0.37 15.69
N VAL A 372 -2.62 1.18 16.33
CA VAL A 372 -3.38 2.28 15.72
C VAL A 372 -3.03 3.65 16.32
N GLY A 373 -1.95 3.72 17.09
CA GLY A 373 -1.52 4.92 17.81
C GLY A 373 -2.32 5.18 19.09
N ALA A 374 -2.12 6.35 19.66
CA ALA A 374 -2.83 6.77 20.88
C ALA A 374 -4.32 7.04 20.61
N VAL A 375 -5.15 6.79 21.62
CA VAL A 375 -6.60 7.00 21.55
C VAL A 375 -7.06 8.45 21.74
N SER A 376 -6.15 9.36 22.10
CA SER A 376 -6.51 10.77 22.36
C SER A 376 -5.41 11.74 21.92
N ALA A 377 -5.83 12.98 21.66
CA ALA A 377 -5.01 14.13 21.28
C ALA A 377 -4.14 14.70 22.43
N THR A 378 -3.72 13.91 23.42
CA THR A 378 -2.72 14.33 24.40
C THR A 378 -1.33 14.51 23.77
N ALA A 379 -1.21 14.13 22.52
CA ALA A 379 0.00 14.18 21.71
C ALA A 379 0.16 15.55 21.01
N ALA A 380 1.40 15.88 20.69
CA ALA A 380 1.79 17.11 20.01
C ALA A 380 1.29 17.22 18.54
N GLY A 381 0.55 16.25 18.03
CA GLY A 381 0.02 16.18 16.67
C GLY A 381 -0.04 14.77 16.12
N ARG A 382 -0.22 14.64 14.81
CA ARG A 382 -0.15 13.37 14.07
C ARG A 382 1.31 13.04 13.73
N ALA A 383 1.61 11.75 13.54
CA ALA A 383 2.94 11.34 13.16
C ALA A 383 3.19 11.61 11.66
N ASP A 384 4.35 12.17 11.35
CA ASP A 384 4.90 12.29 10.00
C ASP A 384 6.18 11.43 9.92
N ARG A 385 6.44 10.83 8.77
CA ARG A 385 7.51 9.86 8.51
C ARG A 385 8.28 10.19 7.24
N GLY A 386 9.49 9.61 7.07
CA GLY A 386 10.26 9.59 5.83
C GLY A 386 11.28 10.69 5.65
N GLY A 387 11.12 11.86 6.28
CA GLY A 387 11.94 13.03 6.00
C GLY A 387 11.50 13.75 4.73
N GLY A 388 12.08 14.91 4.46
CA GLY A 388 11.76 15.69 3.27
C GLY A 388 13.01 16.16 2.53
N CYS A 389 12.82 16.72 1.35
CA CYS A 389 13.88 17.13 0.44
C CYS A 389 14.92 18.11 1.04
N TRP A 390 14.58 18.85 2.09
CA TRP A 390 15.50 19.80 2.74
C TRP A 390 16.18 19.26 4.00
N ASP A 391 15.84 18.03 4.37
CA ASP A 391 16.30 17.49 5.63
C ASP A 391 17.68 16.81 5.49
N ASN A 392 18.38 16.75 6.61
CA ASN A 392 19.64 16.01 6.72
C ASN A 392 19.37 14.50 6.79
N ALA A 393 20.41 13.69 6.55
CA ALA A 393 20.30 12.22 6.53
C ALA A 393 19.65 11.61 7.78
N ALA A 394 19.90 12.19 8.96
CA ALA A 394 19.30 11.74 10.22
C ALA A 394 17.77 11.76 10.21
N TYR A 395 17.15 12.66 9.46
CA TYR A 395 15.69 12.78 9.37
C TYR A 395 15.08 11.84 8.34
N CYS A 396 15.88 11.29 7.44
CA CYS A 396 15.41 10.40 6.37
C CYS A 396 15.57 8.91 6.71
N ARG A 397 15.72 8.54 7.99
CA ARG A 397 15.85 7.13 8.42
C ARG A 397 14.48 6.45 8.55
N SER A 398 14.45 5.12 8.39
CA SER A 398 13.22 4.33 8.51
C SER A 398 12.49 4.55 9.83
N ALA A 399 13.23 4.67 10.96
CA ALA A 399 12.68 4.84 12.29
C ALA A 399 12.36 6.29 12.67
N MET A 400 12.80 7.27 11.89
CA MET A 400 12.61 8.69 12.22
C MET A 400 11.14 9.07 12.18
N ARG A 401 10.70 9.83 13.19
CA ARG A 401 9.31 10.23 13.39
C ARG A 401 9.21 11.63 14.02
N VAL A 402 8.27 12.43 13.57
CA VAL A 402 8.03 13.78 14.10
C VAL A 402 6.52 14.04 14.26
N PRO A 403 6.13 14.90 15.23
CA PRO A 403 4.75 15.35 15.33
C PRO A 403 4.43 16.47 14.33
N SER A 404 3.17 16.54 13.92
CA SER A 404 2.64 17.58 13.05
C SER A 404 1.20 17.91 13.44
N ALA A 405 0.91 19.19 13.67
CA ALA A 405 -0.46 19.59 13.98
C ALA A 405 -1.41 19.23 12.81
N PRO A 406 -2.65 18.77 13.08
CA PRO A 406 -3.56 18.33 12.01
C PRO A 406 -3.90 19.41 10.97
N HIS A 407 -3.81 20.69 11.32
CA HIS A 407 -4.04 21.82 10.43
C HIS A 407 -2.77 22.32 9.74
N GLU A 408 -1.59 21.81 10.11
CA GLU A 408 -0.31 22.30 9.60
C GLU A 408 -0.13 21.94 8.12
N CYS A 409 0.06 22.98 7.29
CA CYS A 409 0.52 22.89 5.91
C CYS A 409 1.99 23.25 5.83
N HIS A 410 2.78 22.50 5.09
CA HIS A 410 4.21 22.78 4.94
C HIS A 410 4.71 22.29 3.58
N ALA A 411 5.59 23.07 2.94
CA ALA A 411 6.16 22.79 1.62
C ALA A 411 7.05 21.52 1.53
N ARG A 412 7.09 20.71 2.58
CA ARG A 412 7.83 19.42 2.64
C ARG A 412 6.97 18.30 3.22
N LYS A 413 5.65 18.52 3.37
CA LYS A 413 4.74 17.54 3.97
C LYS A 413 3.65 17.18 2.98
N GLY A 414 3.63 15.93 2.60
CA GLY A 414 2.69 15.28 1.69
C GLY A 414 2.07 14.02 2.30
N LEU A 415 1.79 13.04 1.47
CA LEU A 415 1.14 11.81 1.91
C LEU A 415 1.39 10.65 0.95
N ARG A 416 1.23 9.44 1.49
CA ARG A 416 1.07 8.17 0.78
C ARG A 416 -0.22 7.51 1.24
N LEU A 417 -0.88 6.75 0.38
CA LEU A 417 -2.16 6.10 0.68
C LEU A 417 -1.98 4.63 1.00
N VAL A 418 -2.93 4.10 1.77
CA VAL A 418 -3.13 2.65 1.93
C VAL A 418 -4.58 2.26 1.62
N VAL A 419 -4.76 0.99 1.24
CA VAL A 419 -6.07 0.32 1.20
C VAL A 419 -5.96 -0.90 2.08
N ASN A 420 -6.67 -0.86 3.22
CA ASN A 420 -6.67 -1.93 4.20
C ASN A 420 -7.67 -3.01 3.79
N ASN A 421 -7.17 -4.19 3.44
CA ASN A 421 -7.98 -5.39 3.15
C ASN A 421 -9.26 -5.07 2.35
N PRO A 422 -9.12 -4.69 1.06
CA PRO A 422 -10.24 -4.29 0.20
C PRO A 422 -11.22 -5.41 -0.07
#